data_70e3a5e5ebe5c1f6a86768800d1c3bc7
#
_entry.id   70e3a5e5ebe5c1f6a86768800d1c3bc7
#
_cell.length_a   1.000
_cell.length_b   1.000
_cell.length_c   1.000
_cell.angle_alpha   90.00
_cell.angle_beta   90.00
_cell.angle_gamma   90.00
#
_symmetry.space_group_name_H-M   'P 1'
#
loop_
_entity.id
_entity.type
_entity.pdbx_description
1 polymer ?
#
loop_
_entity_poly.entity_id
_entity_poly.type
_entity_poly.pdbx_seq_one_letter_code
_entity_poly.pdbx_strand_id
1 'polypeptide(L)'
;MMIHHIRFAFFGNAPLEVGVLEELRDVGLVPARTVTSTDLTPEFIEELEAESWDVFVVASFGAMLPKTFLDIPKRGVLNVHPSLLPRLRGPSPIRSAILNDYKETGVSIMLLDEKMDHGPLVAQKKVPIDPPAGGGPPHGKALDVLLAYEGGKLLAQVLPLWVAGEIEAREQNHDLATYCKQFEKEDGLLDLSADPYQNLLKIRALEGWPGTFAFFTRANKKIRVQVLDAHLEGSNLVIDSVKPEGKREMSYAAFLNSGAMPLPG
;
A
#
# COMPACT_ATOMS: atom_id res chain seq x y z
N MET A 1 2.00 14.31 -31.77
CA MET A 1 2.11 15.25 -30.64
C MET A 1 3.54 15.11 -30.13
N MET A 2 4.37 16.16 -30.19
CA MET A 2 5.73 16.10 -29.66
C MET A 2 5.59 15.96 -28.14
N ILE A 3 6.05 14.82 -27.58
CA ILE A 3 6.18 14.68 -26.14
C ILE A 3 7.27 15.68 -25.74
N HIS A 4 6.88 16.83 -25.19
CA HIS A 4 7.83 17.71 -24.53
C HIS A 4 8.54 16.86 -23.49
N HIS A 5 9.86 16.91 -23.50
CA HIS A 5 10.68 16.11 -22.59
C HIS A 5 10.41 16.57 -21.15
N ILE A 6 9.47 15.86 -20.48
CA ILE A 6 9.12 16.15 -19.09
C ILE A 6 10.30 15.73 -18.22
N ARG A 7 10.88 16.67 -17.50
CA ARG A 7 11.95 16.38 -16.55
C ARG A 7 11.36 16.21 -15.16
N PHE A 8 11.30 14.97 -14.69
CA PHE A 8 10.76 14.66 -13.36
C PHE A 8 11.68 13.74 -12.57
N ALA A 9 11.60 13.85 -11.23
CA ALA A 9 12.18 12.89 -10.30
C ALA A 9 11.09 12.03 -9.68
N PHE A 10 11.40 10.77 -9.45
CA PHE A 10 10.52 9.80 -8.82
C PHE A 10 11.06 9.40 -7.46
N PHE A 11 10.22 9.47 -6.43
CA PHE A 11 10.53 9.12 -5.04
C PHE A 11 9.59 8.01 -4.59
N GLY A 12 10.11 6.83 -4.27
CA GLY A 12 9.25 5.73 -3.90
C GLY A 12 9.96 4.48 -3.46
N ASN A 13 9.18 3.59 -2.85
CA ASN A 13 9.61 2.28 -2.40
C ASN A 13 8.62 1.21 -2.85
N ALA A 14 9.13 -0.04 -2.94
CA ALA A 14 8.29 -1.19 -3.21
C ALA A 14 7.17 -1.32 -2.13
N PRO A 15 6.00 -1.83 -2.49
CA PRO A 15 5.69 -2.46 -3.78
C PRO A 15 5.15 -1.51 -4.87
N LEU A 16 4.70 -0.31 -4.52
CA LEU A 16 4.06 0.62 -5.48
C LEU A 16 5.04 1.15 -6.53
N GLU A 17 6.28 1.42 -6.15
CA GLU A 17 7.32 1.93 -7.05
C GLU A 17 7.42 1.12 -8.34
N VAL A 18 7.50 -0.22 -8.22
CA VAL A 18 7.77 -1.10 -9.35
C VAL A 18 6.70 -0.97 -10.42
N GLY A 19 5.44 -1.18 -10.07
CA GLY A 19 4.33 -1.13 -11.04
C GLY A 19 4.13 0.27 -11.63
N VAL A 20 4.29 1.32 -10.81
CA VAL A 20 4.18 2.70 -11.30
C VAL A 20 5.29 3.02 -12.32
N LEU A 21 6.55 2.66 -12.02
CA LEU A 21 7.65 2.92 -12.93
C LEU A 21 7.59 2.09 -14.21
N GLU A 22 7.10 0.86 -14.17
CA GLU A 22 6.90 0.03 -15.35
C GLU A 22 5.90 0.70 -16.31
N GLU A 23 4.73 1.09 -15.83
CA GLU A 23 3.69 1.72 -16.64
C GLU A 23 4.14 3.08 -17.22
N LEU A 24 4.92 3.87 -16.47
CA LEU A 24 5.50 5.11 -16.99
C LEU A 24 6.51 4.84 -18.10
N ARG A 25 7.40 3.85 -17.93
CA ARG A 25 8.41 3.49 -18.94
C ARG A 25 7.78 2.96 -20.23
N ASP A 26 6.70 2.21 -20.12
CA ASP A 26 5.98 1.63 -21.28
C ASP A 26 5.43 2.71 -22.22
N VAL A 27 5.16 3.90 -21.72
CA VAL A 27 4.74 5.05 -22.53
C VAL A 27 5.87 6.06 -22.77
N GLY A 28 7.11 5.71 -22.44
CA GLY A 28 8.28 6.56 -22.67
C GLY A 28 8.49 7.68 -21.64
N LEU A 29 7.77 7.66 -20.52
CA LEU A 29 7.97 8.59 -19.40
C LEU A 29 9.04 8.01 -18.46
N VAL A 30 10.27 8.43 -18.64
CA VAL A 30 11.40 7.96 -17.83
C VAL A 30 11.84 9.05 -16.87
N PRO A 31 11.85 8.79 -15.54
CA PRO A 31 12.33 9.78 -14.59
C PRO A 31 13.82 10.08 -14.80
N ALA A 32 14.19 11.34 -14.71
CA ALA A 32 15.59 11.75 -14.76
C ALA A 32 16.36 11.31 -13.50
N ARG A 33 15.66 11.15 -12.39
CA ARG A 33 16.21 10.63 -11.12
C ARG A 33 15.17 9.75 -10.43
N THR A 34 15.61 8.60 -9.90
CA THR A 34 14.79 7.71 -9.03
C THR A 34 15.46 7.64 -7.67
N VAL A 35 14.67 7.87 -6.60
CA VAL A 35 15.14 7.93 -5.22
C VAL A 35 14.32 6.98 -4.37
N THR A 36 14.98 6.02 -3.74
CA THR A 36 14.37 5.03 -2.85
C THR A 36 14.74 5.25 -1.38
N SER A 37 15.78 6.06 -1.11
CA SER A 37 16.13 6.45 0.26
C SER A 37 15.19 7.51 0.79
N THR A 38 14.77 7.34 2.04
CA THR A 38 13.96 8.35 2.76
C THR A 38 14.80 9.44 3.43
N ASP A 39 16.12 9.37 3.31
CA ASP A 39 17.04 10.35 3.89
C ASP A 39 17.10 11.59 3.00
N LEU A 40 16.22 12.53 3.27
CA LEU A 40 16.21 13.85 2.65
C LEU A 40 17.13 14.78 3.44
N THR A 41 18.47 14.60 3.28
CA THR A 41 19.42 15.50 3.94
C THR A 41 19.38 16.91 3.33
N PRO A 42 19.79 17.95 4.07
CA PRO A 42 19.87 19.30 3.51
C PRO A 42 20.69 19.36 2.21
N GLU A 43 21.82 18.66 2.16
CA GLU A 43 22.71 18.61 0.99
C GLU A 43 22.02 17.99 -0.21
N PHE A 44 21.19 16.94 0.02
CA PHE A 44 20.40 16.32 -1.05
C PHE A 44 19.31 17.24 -1.59
N ILE A 45 18.68 18.01 -0.70
CA ILE A 45 17.68 19.03 -1.10
C ILE A 45 18.36 20.13 -1.92
N GLU A 46 19.53 20.61 -1.50
CA GLU A 46 20.33 21.60 -2.27
C GLU A 46 20.72 21.08 -3.67
N GLU A 47 21.07 19.79 -3.79
CA GLU A 47 21.30 19.17 -5.10
C GLU A 47 20.07 19.21 -6.00
N LEU A 48 18.88 18.93 -5.44
CA LEU A 48 17.64 18.98 -6.20
C LEU A 48 17.27 20.42 -6.59
N GLU A 49 17.49 21.39 -5.72
CA GLU A 49 17.25 22.81 -5.99
C GLU A 49 18.17 23.37 -7.09
N ALA A 50 19.39 22.83 -7.20
CA ALA A 50 20.34 23.24 -8.23
C ALA A 50 19.92 22.82 -9.65
N GLU A 51 18.92 21.93 -9.77
CA GLU A 51 18.41 21.43 -11.04
C GLU A 51 17.00 21.99 -11.35
N SER A 52 16.63 21.99 -12.63
CA SER A 52 15.31 22.41 -13.06
C SER A 52 14.38 21.20 -13.23
N TRP A 53 13.30 21.16 -12.46
CA TRP A 53 12.31 20.09 -12.46
C TRP A 53 10.94 20.61 -12.88
N ASP A 54 10.23 19.85 -13.71
CA ASP A 54 8.85 20.18 -14.06
C ASP A 54 7.90 19.70 -12.95
N VAL A 55 8.09 18.50 -12.41
CA VAL A 55 7.26 17.90 -11.38
C VAL A 55 8.06 16.85 -10.61
N PHE A 56 7.71 16.61 -9.35
CA PHE A 56 8.13 15.41 -8.64
C PHE A 56 6.97 14.42 -8.54
N VAL A 57 7.27 13.14 -8.53
CA VAL A 57 6.33 12.05 -8.35
C VAL A 57 6.71 11.26 -7.11
N VAL A 58 5.74 10.99 -6.26
CA VAL A 58 5.90 10.21 -5.03
C VAL A 58 4.99 9.00 -5.08
N ALA A 59 5.49 7.82 -4.69
CA ALA A 59 4.69 6.60 -4.52
C ALA A 59 5.25 5.77 -3.36
N SER A 60 4.52 5.68 -2.24
CA SER A 60 4.95 4.89 -1.06
C SER A 60 6.34 5.26 -0.53
N PHE A 61 6.63 6.54 -0.40
CA PHE A 61 7.97 7.01 -0.01
C PHE A 61 8.23 6.88 1.50
N GLY A 62 7.20 7.02 2.33
CA GLY A 62 7.28 6.76 3.77
C GLY A 62 7.94 7.85 4.62
N ALA A 63 8.27 9.00 4.05
CA ALA A 63 8.80 10.16 4.78
C ALA A 63 7.86 11.36 4.67
N MET A 64 7.85 12.19 5.71
CA MET A 64 7.23 13.51 5.64
C MET A 64 8.10 14.43 4.78
N LEU A 65 7.48 15.10 3.82
CA LEU A 65 8.17 15.98 2.88
C LEU A 65 8.05 17.43 3.35
N PRO A 66 9.18 18.11 3.62
CA PRO A 66 9.14 19.49 4.08
C PRO A 66 8.69 20.43 2.96
N LYS A 67 8.17 21.59 3.33
CA LYS A 67 7.70 22.59 2.36
C LYS A 67 8.79 22.98 1.37
N THR A 68 10.02 23.10 1.79
CA THR A 68 11.17 23.38 0.93
C THR A 68 11.31 22.38 -0.20
N PHE A 69 11.08 21.08 0.07
CA PHE A 69 11.06 20.04 -0.95
C PHE A 69 9.84 20.17 -1.89
N LEU A 70 8.66 20.46 -1.35
CA LEU A 70 7.42 20.58 -2.12
C LEU A 70 7.46 21.74 -3.12
N ASP A 71 8.21 22.78 -2.82
CA ASP A 71 8.34 24.01 -3.63
C ASP A 71 9.41 23.91 -4.74
N ILE A 72 10.23 22.85 -4.76
CA ILE A 72 11.33 22.71 -5.78
C ILE A 72 10.77 22.59 -7.20
N PRO A 73 9.85 21.66 -7.52
CA PRO A 73 9.41 21.48 -8.89
C PRO A 73 8.34 22.52 -9.29
N LYS A 74 8.39 23.00 -10.53
CA LYS A 74 7.49 24.03 -11.06
C LYS A 74 6.01 23.69 -10.93
N ARG A 75 5.67 22.40 -11.03
CA ARG A 75 4.29 21.89 -11.00
C ARG A 75 3.98 21.13 -9.70
N GLY A 76 4.80 21.32 -8.67
CA GLY A 76 4.63 20.69 -7.37
C GLY A 76 4.90 19.19 -7.39
N VAL A 77 4.46 18.50 -6.35
CA VAL A 77 4.73 17.08 -6.10
C VAL A 77 3.45 16.27 -6.22
N LEU A 78 3.37 15.37 -7.18
CA LEU A 78 2.26 14.44 -7.35
C LEU A 78 2.49 13.18 -6.53
N ASN A 79 1.49 12.75 -5.77
CA ASN A 79 1.51 11.48 -5.04
C ASN A 79 0.53 10.48 -5.66
N VAL A 80 1.01 9.24 -5.84
CA VAL A 80 0.18 8.09 -6.21
C VAL A 80 -0.30 7.43 -4.91
N HIS A 81 -1.53 7.74 -4.52
CA HIS A 81 -2.11 7.22 -3.28
C HIS A 81 -3.10 6.08 -3.57
N PRO A 82 -2.90 4.86 -3.00
CA PRO A 82 -3.70 3.69 -3.36
C PRO A 82 -5.03 3.63 -2.58
N SER A 83 -5.83 4.68 -2.67
CA SER A 83 -7.22 4.74 -2.22
C SER A 83 -8.04 5.75 -3.02
N LEU A 84 -9.35 5.75 -2.82
CA LEU A 84 -10.25 6.80 -3.30
C LEU A 84 -10.34 7.92 -2.26
N LEU A 85 -9.36 8.83 -2.28
CA LEU A 85 -9.40 10.00 -1.40
C LEU A 85 -10.72 10.79 -1.55
N PRO A 86 -11.24 11.33 -0.45
CA PRO A 86 -10.62 11.54 0.86
C PRO A 86 -10.70 10.34 1.81
N ARG A 87 -11.17 9.18 1.37
CA ARG A 87 -11.21 7.98 2.21
C ARG A 87 -9.83 7.34 2.32
N LEU A 88 -9.53 6.79 3.52
CA LEU A 88 -8.30 6.06 3.82
C LEU A 88 -7.04 6.90 3.58
N ARG A 89 -7.03 8.16 4.04
CA ARG A 89 -5.80 8.93 4.20
C ARG A 89 -4.86 8.22 5.18
N GLY A 90 -3.56 8.30 4.96
CA GLY A 90 -2.57 7.73 5.87
C GLY A 90 -1.78 6.56 5.32
N PRO A 91 -1.00 5.85 6.17
CA PRO A 91 0.08 4.99 5.70
C PRO A 91 -0.34 3.61 5.19
N SER A 92 -1.58 3.16 5.44
CA SER A 92 -1.95 1.76 5.17
C SER A 92 -3.32 1.61 4.50
N PRO A 93 -3.62 2.34 3.39
CA PRO A 93 -4.94 2.33 2.77
C PRO A 93 -5.33 0.97 2.21
N ILE A 94 -4.40 0.24 1.60
CA ILE A 94 -4.64 -1.08 0.98
C ILE A 94 -5.05 -2.10 2.05
N ARG A 95 -4.30 -2.18 3.14
CA ARG A 95 -4.59 -3.09 4.26
C ARG A 95 -5.93 -2.75 4.91
N SER A 96 -6.19 -1.46 5.07
CA SER A 96 -7.45 -0.97 5.65
C SER A 96 -8.65 -1.24 4.75
N ALA A 97 -8.51 -1.18 3.43
CA ALA A 97 -9.58 -1.54 2.51
C ALA A 97 -9.98 -3.02 2.65
N ILE A 98 -9.00 -3.93 2.80
CA ILE A 98 -9.29 -5.36 3.01
C ILE A 98 -9.91 -5.59 4.38
N LEU A 99 -9.34 -5.02 5.46
CA LEU A 99 -9.86 -5.19 6.82
C LEU A 99 -11.28 -4.69 7.01
N ASN A 100 -11.66 -3.63 6.29
CA ASN A 100 -13.02 -3.10 6.28
C ASN A 100 -13.94 -3.80 5.27
N ASP A 101 -13.46 -4.86 4.64
CA ASP A 101 -14.21 -5.64 3.63
C ASP A 101 -14.79 -4.76 2.50
N TYR A 102 -14.06 -3.76 2.07
CA TYR A 102 -14.49 -2.91 0.97
C TYR A 102 -14.58 -3.70 -0.33
N LYS A 103 -15.63 -3.46 -1.10
CA LYS A 103 -15.83 -4.10 -2.42
C LYS A 103 -15.25 -3.26 -3.55
N GLU A 104 -14.84 -2.05 -3.25
CA GLU A 104 -14.23 -1.10 -4.18
C GLU A 104 -13.15 -0.31 -3.44
N THR A 105 -12.04 -0.11 -4.09
CA THR A 105 -10.99 0.84 -3.73
C THR A 105 -10.61 1.66 -4.96
N GLY A 106 -9.40 2.15 -5.04
CA GLY A 106 -8.91 2.83 -6.22
C GLY A 106 -7.55 3.47 -6.01
N VAL A 107 -7.21 4.33 -6.94
CA VAL A 107 -6.01 5.13 -6.89
C VAL A 107 -6.36 6.60 -7.09
N SER A 108 -5.71 7.46 -6.33
CA SER A 108 -5.78 8.92 -6.47
C SER A 108 -4.41 9.46 -6.84
N ILE A 109 -4.35 10.29 -7.87
CA ILE A 109 -3.20 11.17 -8.12
C ILE A 109 -3.54 12.51 -7.48
N MET A 110 -2.78 12.92 -6.49
CA MET A 110 -3.01 14.15 -5.75
C MET A 110 -1.76 15.02 -5.71
N LEU A 111 -1.94 16.32 -5.59
CA LEU A 111 -0.87 17.25 -5.31
C LEU A 111 -0.58 17.24 -3.81
N LEU A 112 0.66 17.08 -3.41
CA LEU A 112 1.03 17.08 -1.99
C LEU A 112 1.00 18.49 -1.40
N ASP A 113 0.53 18.58 -0.19
CA ASP A 113 0.65 19.72 0.70
C ASP A 113 1.31 19.31 2.03
N GLU A 114 1.36 20.19 3.02
CA GLU A 114 2.00 19.96 4.32
C GLU A 114 1.21 19.00 5.23
N LYS A 115 -0.02 18.61 4.84
CA LYS A 115 -0.87 17.71 5.62
C LYS A 115 -0.96 16.34 4.96
N MET A 116 -1.10 15.30 5.77
CA MET A 116 -1.15 13.92 5.28
C MET A 116 -2.34 13.69 4.34
N ASP A 117 -2.05 13.37 3.09
CA ASP A 117 -2.99 13.02 2.01
C ASP A 117 -4.18 13.98 1.88
N HIS A 118 -3.94 15.25 2.15
CA HIS A 118 -4.95 16.28 2.25
C HIS A 118 -5.12 17.08 0.96
N GLY A 119 -4.06 17.24 0.18
CA GLY A 119 -3.99 18.14 -0.95
C GLY A 119 -4.97 17.80 -2.09
N PRO A 120 -5.11 18.68 -3.08
CA PRO A 120 -6.14 18.54 -4.11
C PRO A 120 -5.87 17.38 -5.06
N LEU A 121 -6.96 16.83 -5.62
CA LEU A 121 -6.97 15.67 -6.50
C LEU A 121 -6.77 16.11 -7.96
N VAL A 122 -5.81 15.49 -8.63
CA VAL A 122 -5.59 15.64 -10.07
C VAL A 122 -6.43 14.63 -10.85
N ALA A 123 -6.44 13.38 -10.41
CA ALA A 123 -7.25 12.32 -11.00
C ALA A 123 -7.54 11.20 -10.01
N GLN A 124 -8.59 10.43 -10.29
CA GLN A 124 -8.92 9.22 -9.53
C GLN A 124 -9.40 8.11 -10.46
N LYS A 125 -9.07 6.88 -10.11
CA LYS A 125 -9.58 5.67 -10.77
C LYS A 125 -10.13 4.71 -9.74
N LYS A 126 -11.37 4.29 -9.94
CA LYS A 126 -12.00 3.22 -9.16
C LYS A 126 -11.47 1.87 -9.60
N VAL A 127 -11.26 1.00 -8.64
CA VAL A 127 -10.80 -0.39 -8.84
C VAL A 127 -11.67 -1.30 -8.00
N PRO A 128 -12.40 -2.25 -8.61
CA PRO A 128 -13.16 -3.23 -7.85
C PRO A 128 -12.21 -4.15 -7.08
N ILE A 129 -12.65 -4.60 -5.92
CA ILE A 129 -11.97 -5.62 -5.14
C ILE A 129 -12.68 -6.94 -5.40
N ASP A 130 -12.28 -7.61 -6.47
CA ASP A 130 -12.86 -8.90 -6.84
C ASP A 130 -12.34 -10.01 -5.91
N PRO A 131 -13.22 -10.92 -5.47
CA PRO A 131 -12.79 -12.07 -4.72
C PRO A 131 -11.90 -12.99 -5.58
N PRO A 132 -10.83 -13.56 -5.00
CA PRO A 132 -10.00 -14.54 -5.71
C PRO A 132 -10.81 -15.81 -6.06
N ALA A 133 -10.29 -16.67 -6.95
CA ALA A 133 -10.94 -17.92 -7.42
C ALA A 133 -11.26 -18.85 -6.27
N GLY A 134 -11.11 -18.80 -5.14
CA GLY A 134 -11.56 -19.56 -3.96
C GLY A 134 -12.55 -18.81 -3.08
N GLY A 135 -12.97 -17.61 -3.48
CA GLY A 135 -13.78 -16.72 -2.67
C GLY A 135 -12.99 -16.00 -1.57
N GLY A 136 -13.69 -15.21 -0.75
CA GLY A 136 -13.10 -14.44 0.33
C GLY A 136 -12.39 -13.15 -0.12
N PRO A 137 -11.72 -12.43 0.80
CA PRO A 137 -11.00 -11.20 0.49
C PRO A 137 -9.71 -11.50 -0.31
N PRO A 138 -9.21 -10.55 -1.12
CA PRO A 138 -7.95 -10.70 -1.81
C PRO A 138 -6.78 -10.70 -0.82
N HIS A 139 -5.67 -11.26 -1.26
CA HIS A 139 -4.40 -11.09 -0.56
C HIS A 139 -3.89 -9.65 -0.66
N GLY A 140 -3.33 -9.15 0.43
CA GLY A 140 -2.76 -7.81 0.48
C GLY A 140 -1.72 -7.56 -0.60
N LYS A 141 -0.81 -8.49 -0.83
CA LYS A 141 0.20 -8.38 -1.90
C LYS A 141 -0.39 -8.35 -3.31
N ALA A 142 -1.46 -9.10 -3.56
CA ALA A 142 -2.13 -9.07 -4.85
C ALA A 142 -2.76 -7.70 -5.11
N LEU A 143 -3.37 -7.11 -4.09
CA LEU A 143 -3.95 -5.77 -4.19
C LEU A 143 -2.88 -4.68 -4.27
N ASP A 144 -1.72 -4.83 -3.62
CA ASP A 144 -0.57 -3.95 -3.78
C ASP A 144 -0.14 -3.87 -5.26
N VAL A 145 0.04 -5.02 -5.89
CA VAL A 145 0.44 -5.12 -7.30
C VAL A 145 -0.61 -4.51 -8.22
N LEU A 146 -1.88 -4.87 -8.04
CA LEU A 146 -2.97 -4.31 -8.85
C LEU A 146 -3.01 -2.78 -8.78
N LEU A 147 -2.97 -2.22 -7.57
CA LEU A 147 -3.06 -0.77 -7.38
C LEU A 147 -1.80 -0.04 -7.82
N ALA A 148 -0.63 -0.68 -7.78
CA ALA A 148 0.60 -0.13 -8.35
C ALA A 148 0.48 0.06 -9.87
N TYR A 149 0.04 -0.96 -10.60
CA TYR A 149 -0.18 -0.87 -12.06
C TYR A 149 -1.30 0.12 -12.41
N GLU A 150 -2.43 0.07 -11.71
CA GLU A 150 -3.54 1.00 -11.96
C GLU A 150 -3.16 2.45 -11.66
N GLY A 151 -2.33 2.67 -10.63
CA GLY A 151 -1.76 3.98 -10.31
C GLY A 151 -0.79 4.48 -11.37
N GLY A 152 0.08 3.59 -11.85
CA GLY A 152 1.01 3.88 -12.95
C GLY A 152 0.30 4.26 -14.24
N LYS A 153 -0.71 3.48 -14.65
CA LYS A 153 -1.56 3.78 -15.82
C LYS A 153 -2.25 5.12 -15.69
N LEU A 154 -2.83 5.41 -14.53
CA LEU A 154 -3.49 6.69 -14.31
C LEU A 154 -2.48 7.85 -14.35
N LEU A 155 -1.34 7.70 -13.69
CA LEU A 155 -0.28 8.71 -13.70
C LEU A 155 0.27 8.94 -15.12
N ALA A 156 0.50 7.88 -15.89
CA ALA A 156 0.97 7.98 -17.28
C ALA A 156 0.02 8.81 -18.17
N GLN A 157 -1.28 8.73 -17.91
CA GLN A 157 -2.29 9.51 -18.64
C GLN A 157 -2.29 10.99 -18.22
N VAL A 158 -2.14 11.28 -16.93
CA VAL A 158 -2.34 12.64 -16.40
C VAL A 158 -1.07 13.46 -16.28
N LEU A 159 0.09 12.83 -16.14
CA LEU A 159 1.37 13.52 -15.95
C LEU A 159 1.70 14.52 -17.07
N PRO A 160 1.58 14.16 -18.36
CA PRO A 160 1.81 15.10 -19.44
C PRO A 160 0.81 16.27 -19.44
N LEU A 161 -0.44 15.99 -19.17
CA LEU A 161 -1.51 17.01 -19.13
C LEU A 161 -1.32 17.98 -17.95
N TRP A 162 -0.88 17.45 -16.80
CA TRP A 162 -0.58 18.25 -15.64
C TRP A 162 0.59 19.21 -15.87
N VAL A 163 1.68 18.71 -16.44
CA VAL A 163 2.86 19.54 -16.76
C VAL A 163 2.51 20.60 -17.81
N ALA A 164 1.70 20.26 -18.81
CA ALA A 164 1.22 21.22 -19.82
C ALA A 164 0.22 22.25 -19.26
N GLY A 165 -0.35 22.03 -18.05
CA GLY A 165 -1.40 22.89 -17.50
C GLY A 165 -2.76 22.71 -18.14
N GLU A 166 -3.01 21.54 -18.75
CA GLU A 166 -4.26 21.21 -19.44
C GLU A 166 -5.31 20.59 -18.49
N ILE A 167 -4.91 20.23 -17.28
CA ILE A 167 -5.81 19.76 -16.22
C ILE A 167 -5.58 20.53 -14.91
N GLU A 168 -6.64 20.68 -14.14
CA GLU A 168 -6.64 21.36 -12.85
C GLU A 168 -6.90 20.37 -11.72
N ALA A 169 -6.26 20.60 -10.58
CA ALA A 169 -6.53 19.87 -9.37
C ALA A 169 -7.82 20.38 -8.70
N ARG A 170 -8.56 19.47 -8.04
CA ARG A 170 -9.82 19.77 -7.35
C ARG A 170 -9.67 19.47 -5.86
N GLU A 171 -10.16 20.39 -5.03
CA GLU A 171 -10.17 20.19 -3.58
C GLU A 171 -10.92 18.91 -3.20
N GLN A 172 -10.39 18.23 -2.19
CA GLN A 172 -11.06 17.09 -1.59
C GLN A 172 -12.26 17.56 -0.76
N ASN A 173 -13.32 16.75 -0.68
CA ASN A 173 -14.37 16.98 0.32
C ASN A 173 -13.88 16.47 1.68
N HIS A 174 -13.29 17.35 2.47
CA HIS A 174 -12.66 17.03 3.75
C HIS A 174 -13.63 16.47 4.81
N ASP A 175 -14.92 16.77 4.71
CA ASP A 175 -15.94 16.24 5.63
C ASP A 175 -16.15 14.71 5.46
N LEU A 176 -15.74 14.15 4.31
CA LEU A 176 -15.81 12.72 4.03
C LEU A 176 -14.49 12.00 4.30
N ALA A 177 -13.48 12.68 4.86
CA ALA A 177 -12.19 12.08 5.10
C ALA A 177 -12.26 10.99 6.16
N THR A 178 -11.64 9.84 5.85
CA THR A 178 -11.34 8.80 6.81
C THR A 178 -9.84 8.52 6.82
N TYR A 179 -9.36 8.00 7.94
CA TYR A 179 -7.93 7.79 8.15
C TYR A 179 -7.63 6.34 8.44
N CYS A 180 -6.51 5.85 7.93
CA CYS A 180 -5.95 4.56 8.29
C CYS A 180 -4.70 4.74 9.14
N LYS A 181 -4.48 3.80 10.06
CA LYS A 181 -3.30 3.80 10.93
C LYS A 181 -2.13 3.07 10.29
N GLN A 182 -0.95 3.29 10.80
CA GLN A 182 0.17 2.37 10.60
C GLN A 182 -0.04 1.12 11.45
N PHE A 183 0.15 -0.07 10.86
CA PHE A 183 0.03 -1.32 11.60
C PHE A 183 1.32 -1.66 12.33
N GLU A 184 1.15 -2.21 13.54
CA GLU A 184 2.20 -2.68 14.42
C GLU A 184 2.16 -4.22 14.52
N LYS A 185 3.19 -4.84 15.11
CA LYS A 185 3.27 -6.30 15.25
C LYS A 185 2.08 -6.89 16.01
N GLU A 186 1.60 -6.17 17.00
CA GLU A 186 0.49 -6.56 17.87
C GLU A 186 -0.84 -6.62 17.12
N ASP A 187 -1.00 -5.82 16.07
CA ASP A 187 -2.17 -5.86 15.21
C ASP A 187 -2.33 -7.21 14.50
N GLY A 188 -1.24 -7.95 14.32
CA GLY A 188 -1.24 -9.27 13.73
C GLY A 188 -1.73 -10.40 14.65
N LEU A 189 -2.00 -10.16 15.93
CA LEU A 189 -2.51 -11.20 16.84
C LEU A 189 -3.91 -11.65 16.42
N LEU A 190 -4.07 -12.95 16.20
CA LEU A 190 -5.34 -13.59 15.89
C LEU A 190 -5.95 -14.18 17.17
N ASP A 191 -7.24 -13.95 17.37
CA ASP A 191 -8.08 -14.75 18.25
C ASP A 191 -8.78 -15.82 17.40
N LEU A 192 -8.28 -17.04 17.43
CA LEU A 192 -8.84 -18.14 16.63
C LEU A 192 -10.23 -18.59 17.10
N SER A 193 -10.73 -18.09 18.23
CA SER A 193 -12.11 -18.31 18.71
C SER A 193 -13.10 -17.23 18.22
N ALA A 194 -12.59 -16.13 17.67
CA ALA A 194 -13.40 -15.05 17.10
C ALA A 194 -14.00 -15.42 15.74
N ASP A 195 -14.72 -14.48 15.15
CA ASP A 195 -15.38 -14.67 13.86
C ASP A 195 -14.38 -15.14 12.77
N PRO A 196 -14.65 -16.28 12.11
CA PRO A 196 -13.76 -16.87 11.10
C PRO A 196 -13.49 -15.94 9.93
N TYR A 197 -14.51 -15.18 9.46
CA TYR A 197 -14.34 -14.27 8.35
C TYR A 197 -13.48 -13.06 8.71
N GLN A 198 -13.64 -12.52 9.91
CA GLN A 198 -12.79 -11.43 10.42
C GLN A 198 -11.33 -11.86 10.56
N ASN A 199 -11.09 -13.10 11.01
CA ASN A 199 -9.74 -13.66 11.02
C ASN A 199 -9.18 -13.82 9.61
N LEU A 200 -9.99 -14.26 8.64
CA LEU A 200 -9.55 -14.37 7.26
C LEU A 200 -9.21 -13.00 6.66
N LEU A 201 -10.05 -11.98 6.88
CA LEU A 201 -9.75 -10.59 6.47
C LEU A 201 -8.39 -10.15 7.02
N LYS A 202 -8.14 -10.45 8.29
CA LYS A 202 -6.89 -10.08 8.97
C LYS A 202 -5.68 -10.80 8.40
N ILE A 203 -5.78 -12.11 8.15
CA ILE A 203 -4.72 -12.92 7.55
C ILE A 203 -4.37 -12.38 6.15
N ARG A 204 -5.38 -12.12 5.32
CA ARG A 204 -5.21 -11.62 3.97
C ARG A 204 -4.69 -10.18 3.93
N ALA A 205 -5.23 -9.30 4.77
CA ALA A 205 -4.82 -7.90 4.82
C ALA A 205 -3.39 -7.73 5.28
N LEU A 206 -3.00 -8.40 6.35
CA LEU A 206 -1.71 -8.22 7.00
C LEU A 206 -0.61 -9.16 6.47
N GLU A 207 -0.84 -9.78 5.32
CA GLU A 207 0.15 -10.60 4.63
C GLU A 207 1.49 -9.85 4.46
N GLY A 208 2.58 -10.49 4.87
CA GLY A 208 3.93 -9.92 4.87
C GLY A 208 4.21 -9.08 6.12
N TRP A 209 3.83 -7.84 6.17
CA TRP A 209 3.99 -6.97 7.33
C TRP A 209 2.65 -6.41 7.80
N PRO A 210 2.36 -6.48 9.11
CA PRO A 210 3.17 -7.09 10.19
C PRO A 210 3.14 -8.62 10.20
N GLY A 211 2.33 -9.25 9.37
CA GLY A 211 2.01 -10.67 9.41
C GLY A 211 1.02 -10.99 10.52
N THR A 212 0.37 -12.16 10.44
CA THR A 212 -0.55 -12.61 11.47
C THR A 212 0.03 -13.76 12.28
N PHE A 213 -0.37 -13.87 13.54
CA PHE A 213 0.09 -14.92 14.44
C PHE A 213 -0.93 -15.25 15.51
N ALA A 214 -0.84 -16.46 16.03
CA ALA A 214 -1.56 -16.89 17.23
C ALA A 214 -0.59 -17.57 18.20
N PHE A 215 -1.04 -17.76 19.43
CA PHE A 215 -0.28 -18.50 20.43
C PHE A 215 -0.80 -19.93 20.54
N PHE A 216 0.13 -20.85 20.70
CA PHE A 216 -0.13 -22.28 20.89
C PHE A 216 0.63 -22.77 22.11
N THR A 217 0.15 -23.87 22.70
CA THR A 217 0.92 -24.63 23.67
C THR A 217 1.48 -25.90 23.03
N ARG A 218 2.71 -26.22 23.33
CA ARG A 218 3.36 -27.50 22.93
C ARG A 218 4.33 -27.93 23.99
N ALA A 219 4.19 -29.14 24.49
CA ALA A 219 4.98 -29.65 25.62
C ALA A 219 4.99 -28.66 26.82
N ASN A 220 3.82 -28.11 27.17
CA ASN A 220 3.62 -27.14 28.25
C ASN A 220 4.36 -25.79 28.07
N LYS A 221 4.83 -25.49 26.86
CA LYS A 221 5.44 -24.20 26.54
C LYS A 221 4.54 -23.40 25.58
N LYS A 222 4.38 -22.12 25.89
CA LYS A 222 3.73 -21.16 24.99
C LYS A 222 4.67 -20.85 23.82
N ILE A 223 4.18 -20.98 22.60
CA ILE A 223 4.92 -20.68 21.37
C ILE A 223 4.11 -19.74 20.49
N ARG A 224 4.81 -18.81 19.84
CA ARG A 224 4.23 -17.92 18.81
C ARG A 224 4.31 -18.62 17.46
N VAL A 225 3.20 -18.63 16.75
CA VAL A 225 3.10 -19.27 15.43
C VAL A 225 2.52 -18.27 14.45
N GLN A 226 3.26 -17.95 13.41
CA GLN A 226 2.72 -17.14 12.31
C GLN A 226 1.70 -17.98 11.53
N VAL A 227 0.55 -17.39 11.23
CA VAL A 227 -0.45 -17.93 10.31
C VAL A 227 -0.22 -17.25 8.96
N LEU A 228 0.15 -18.02 7.96
CA LEU A 228 0.58 -17.48 6.67
C LEU A 228 -0.55 -17.45 5.65
N ASP A 229 -1.38 -18.49 5.66
CA ASP A 229 -2.52 -18.59 4.76
C ASP A 229 -3.66 -19.39 5.39
N ALA A 230 -4.89 -19.05 4.96
CA ALA A 230 -6.12 -19.69 5.39
C ALA A 230 -7.22 -19.46 4.34
N HIS A 231 -8.27 -20.29 4.40
CA HIS A 231 -9.49 -20.15 3.64
C HIS A 231 -10.72 -20.47 4.48
N LEU A 232 -11.90 -20.27 3.91
CA LEU A 232 -13.14 -20.72 4.55
C LEU A 232 -13.64 -22.00 3.92
N GLU A 233 -14.00 -22.96 4.75
CA GLU A 233 -14.87 -24.10 4.38
C GLU A 233 -16.25 -23.89 5.02
N GLY A 234 -17.22 -23.45 4.21
CA GLY A 234 -18.49 -22.96 4.73
C GLY A 234 -18.28 -21.72 5.60
N SER A 235 -18.64 -21.83 6.88
CA SER A 235 -18.43 -20.76 7.88
C SER A 235 -17.17 -20.95 8.76
N ASN A 236 -16.38 -21.98 8.52
CA ASN A 236 -15.22 -22.29 9.36
C ASN A 236 -13.93 -21.78 8.73
N LEU A 237 -13.06 -21.21 9.55
CA LEU A 237 -11.69 -20.87 9.14
C LEU A 237 -10.82 -22.13 9.12
N VAL A 238 -10.26 -22.44 7.96
CA VAL A 238 -9.28 -23.50 7.77
C VAL A 238 -7.92 -22.86 7.55
N ILE A 239 -6.99 -23.10 8.48
CA ILE A 239 -5.61 -22.61 8.35
C ILE A 239 -4.85 -23.59 7.45
N ASP A 240 -4.20 -23.09 6.41
CA ASP A 240 -3.46 -23.88 5.44
C ASP A 240 -2.00 -24.03 5.82
N SER A 241 -1.32 -22.91 6.06
CA SER A 241 0.10 -22.89 6.35
C SER A 241 0.45 -21.99 7.53
N VAL A 242 1.45 -22.45 8.27
CA VAL A 242 1.98 -21.78 9.46
C VAL A 242 3.49 -21.80 9.49
N LYS A 243 4.06 -20.85 10.24
CA LYS A 243 5.49 -20.83 10.54
C LYS A 243 5.72 -20.65 12.04
N PRO A 244 5.99 -21.71 12.78
CA PRO A 244 6.36 -21.63 14.18
C PRO A 244 7.68 -20.87 14.36
N GLU A 245 7.83 -20.16 15.46
CA GLU A 245 9.04 -19.39 15.76
C GLU A 245 10.29 -20.29 15.68
N GLY A 246 11.32 -19.82 14.96
CA GLY A 246 12.57 -20.57 14.76
C GLY A 246 12.45 -21.80 13.84
N LYS A 247 11.32 -22.01 13.16
CA LYS A 247 11.10 -23.13 12.22
C LYS A 247 10.82 -22.62 10.79
N ARG A 248 10.84 -23.57 9.85
CA ARG A 248 10.39 -23.32 8.46
C ARG A 248 8.87 -23.38 8.40
N GLU A 249 8.33 -22.83 7.35
CA GLU A 249 6.93 -22.97 6.96
C GLU A 249 6.55 -24.45 6.84
N MET A 250 5.33 -24.79 7.25
CA MET A 250 4.75 -26.11 7.15
C MET A 250 3.22 -26.04 7.08
N SER A 251 2.58 -27.14 6.66
CA SER A 251 1.13 -27.23 6.73
C SER A 251 0.64 -27.20 8.17
N TYR A 252 -0.53 -26.61 8.39
CA TYR A 252 -1.12 -26.55 9.73
C TYR A 252 -1.39 -27.93 10.31
N ALA A 253 -1.82 -28.89 9.47
CA ALA A 253 -2.02 -30.28 9.88
C ALA A 253 -0.72 -30.92 10.42
N ALA A 254 0.41 -30.74 9.73
CA ALA A 254 1.71 -31.23 10.19
C ALA A 254 2.14 -30.58 11.52
N PHE A 255 1.81 -29.30 11.69
CA PHE A 255 2.08 -28.59 12.94
C PHE A 255 1.26 -29.17 14.11
N LEU A 256 -0.04 -29.39 13.94
CA LEU A 256 -0.91 -30.00 14.98
C LEU A 256 -0.47 -31.43 15.34
N ASN A 257 -0.04 -32.23 14.35
CA ASN A 257 0.48 -33.58 14.58
C ASN A 257 1.72 -33.59 15.50
N SER A 258 2.38 -32.47 15.71
CA SER A 258 3.47 -32.31 16.66
C SER A 258 3.02 -32.18 18.14
N GLY A 259 1.71 -32.30 18.42
CA GLY A 259 1.12 -32.13 19.75
C GLY A 259 0.92 -30.65 20.16
N ALA A 260 0.87 -29.73 19.19
CA ALA A 260 0.54 -28.35 19.47
C ALA A 260 -0.98 -28.15 19.57
N MET A 261 -1.42 -27.29 20.49
CA MET A 261 -2.82 -26.91 20.69
C MET A 261 -2.94 -25.40 20.72
N PRO A 262 -3.96 -24.80 20.06
CA PRO A 262 -4.19 -23.37 20.10
C PRO A 262 -4.50 -22.91 21.53
N LEU A 263 -4.00 -21.74 21.89
CA LEU A 263 -4.39 -21.06 23.10
C LEU A 263 -5.53 -20.06 22.78
N PRO A 264 -6.48 -19.87 23.70
CA PRO A 264 -7.46 -18.80 23.54
C PRO A 264 -6.74 -17.44 23.44
N GLY A 265 -7.29 -16.55 22.63
CA GLY A 265 -6.75 -15.21 22.37
C GLY A 265 -6.83 -14.30 23.60
#